data_25e0fbfa78934737a5f331220fc76afd
#
_entry.id   25e0fbfa78934737a5f331220fc76afd
#
_cell.length_a   1.000
_cell.length_b   1.000
_cell.length_c   1.000
_cell.angle_alpha   90.00
_cell.angle_beta   90.00
_cell.angle_gamma   90.00
#
_symmetry.space_group_name_H-M   'P 1'
#
loop_
_entity.id
_entity.type
_entity.pdbx_description
1 polymer ?
#
loop_
_entity_poly.entity_id
_entity_poly.type
_entity_poly.pdbx_seq_one_letter_code
_entity_poly.pdbx_strand_id
1 'polypeptide(L)'
;LSNEIVFQKHVNSAFIGTNLENYLRDNSIDKLIIVGMTLPHCVSTTVRMASNLGFKVILIEDATITFEIADYFSDKLLSADEIHKYHISALNEEFCEILSAKNFLNL
;
A
#
# COMPACT_ATOMS: atom_id res chain seq x y z
N LEU A 1 12.65 13.08 8.40
CA LEU A 1 12.55 14.46 8.86
C LEU A 1 12.03 14.50 10.30
N SER A 2 12.50 15.44 11.10
CA SER A 2 12.20 15.48 12.53
C SER A 2 10.73 15.79 12.84
N ASN A 3 9.97 16.31 11.86
CA ASN A 3 8.55 16.62 12.04
C ASN A 3 7.61 15.53 11.50
N GLU A 4 8.15 14.41 11.07
CA GLU A 4 7.34 13.29 10.60
C GLU A 4 6.94 12.41 11.77
N ILE A 5 5.68 11.95 11.75
CA ILE A 5 5.19 11.00 12.74
C ILE A 5 5.56 9.59 12.31
N VAL A 6 6.04 8.79 13.27
CA VAL A 6 6.34 7.38 13.05
C VAL A 6 5.38 6.54 13.88
N PHE A 7 4.66 5.64 13.22
CA PHE A 7 3.82 4.65 13.88
C PHE A 7 4.48 3.29 13.76
N GLN A 8 4.67 2.62 14.88
CA GLN A 8 5.25 1.29 14.90
C GLN A 8 4.14 0.27 14.89
N LYS A 9 4.17 -0.63 13.91
CA LYS A 9 3.15 -1.67 13.75
C LYS A 9 3.76 -3.05 13.92
N HIS A 10 2.92 -4.00 14.30
CA HIS A 10 3.35 -5.39 14.54
C HIS A 10 2.62 -6.40 13.65
N VAL A 11 1.69 -5.94 12.82
CA VAL A 11 0.97 -6.77 11.83
C VAL A 11 0.99 -6.07 10.48
N ASN A 12 0.47 -6.72 9.43
CA ASN A 12 0.57 -6.18 8.08
C ASN A 12 -0.13 -4.83 7.91
N SER A 13 -1.35 -4.70 8.43
CA SER A 13 -2.08 -3.44 8.31
C SER A 13 -1.48 -2.37 9.23
N ALA A 14 -1.23 -1.19 8.67
CA ALA A 14 -0.76 -0.05 9.45
C ALA A 14 -1.83 0.51 10.38
N PHE A 15 -3.08 0.08 10.24
CA PHE A 15 -4.20 0.57 11.05
C PHE A 15 -4.51 -0.29 12.28
N ILE A 16 -3.91 -1.47 12.37
CA ILE A 16 -4.21 -2.40 13.47
C ILE A 16 -3.12 -2.29 14.53
N GLY A 17 -3.55 -2.06 15.79
CA GLY A 17 -2.62 -1.90 16.91
C GLY A 17 -1.82 -0.61 16.86
N THR A 18 -2.29 0.39 16.13
CA THR A 18 -1.66 1.71 16.02
C THR A 18 -2.70 2.79 16.22
N ASN A 19 -2.25 4.02 16.40
CA ASN A 19 -3.13 5.18 16.51
C ASN A 19 -3.27 5.92 15.17
N LEU A 20 -2.96 5.24 14.06
CA LEU A 20 -2.92 5.91 12.75
C LEU A 20 -4.30 6.45 12.34
N GLU A 21 -5.35 5.66 12.46
CA GLU A 21 -6.69 6.12 12.06
C GLU A 21 -7.12 7.35 12.84
N ASN A 22 -6.97 7.32 14.17
CA ASN A 22 -7.32 8.46 15.00
C ASN A 22 -6.52 9.70 14.64
N TYR A 23 -5.22 9.53 14.40
CA TYR A 23 -4.37 10.64 13.99
C TYR A 23 -4.85 11.27 12.68
N LEU A 24 -5.19 10.44 11.70
CA LEU A 24 -5.67 10.93 10.42
C LEU A 24 -7.01 11.66 10.57
N ARG A 25 -7.95 11.08 11.33
CA ARG A 25 -9.26 11.69 11.57
C ARG A 25 -9.13 13.00 12.33
N ASP A 26 -8.30 13.03 13.36
CA ASP A 26 -8.12 14.22 14.20
C ASP A 26 -7.48 15.37 13.41
N ASN A 27 -6.74 15.07 12.36
CA ASN A 27 -6.10 16.07 11.50
C ASN A 27 -6.88 16.31 10.20
N SER A 28 -8.10 15.79 10.10
CA SER A 28 -8.97 15.95 8.93
C SER A 28 -8.32 15.47 7.63
N ILE A 29 -7.53 14.41 7.72
CA ILE A 29 -6.88 13.80 6.55
C ILE A 29 -7.79 12.67 6.05
N ASP A 30 -8.25 12.79 4.81
CA ASP A 30 -9.14 11.80 4.19
C ASP A 30 -8.55 11.16 2.93
N LYS A 31 -7.38 11.62 2.49
CA LYS A 31 -6.70 11.13 1.30
C LYS A 31 -5.28 10.69 1.66
N LEU A 32 -4.92 9.50 1.23
CA LEU A 32 -3.63 8.90 1.53
C LEU A 32 -2.88 8.57 0.26
N ILE A 33 -1.58 8.86 0.27
CA ILE A 33 -0.66 8.43 -0.76
C ILE A 33 0.17 7.32 -0.14
N ILE A 34 0.11 6.13 -0.71
CA ILE A 34 0.78 4.96 -0.12
C ILE A 34 1.92 4.50 -1.02
N VAL A 35 3.07 4.32 -0.40
CA VAL A 35 4.29 3.78 -1.01
C VAL A 35 4.91 2.80 -0.01
N GLY A 36 5.86 2.01 -0.44
CA GLY A 36 6.64 1.17 0.48
C GLY A 36 6.73 -0.29 0.06
N MET A 37 6.94 -1.15 1.05
CA MET A 37 7.17 -2.59 0.83
C MET A 37 6.47 -3.42 1.92
N THR A 38 6.12 -4.63 1.63
CA THR A 38 6.11 -5.24 0.29
C THR A 38 4.70 -5.16 -0.27
N LEU A 39 4.60 -5.01 -1.58
CA LEU A 39 3.30 -4.80 -2.23
C LEU A 39 2.28 -5.89 -1.91
N PRO A 40 2.60 -7.20 -2.01
CA PRO A 40 1.59 -8.24 -1.77
C PRO A 40 1.24 -8.45 -0.30
N HIS A 41 1.93 -7.83 0.63
CA HIS A 41 1.72 -8.02 2.07
C HIS A 41 1.29 -6.72 2.74
N CYS A 42 2.20 -6.02 3.40
CA CYS A 42 1.86 -4.83 4.19
C CYS A 42 1.22 -3.73 3.37
N VAL A 43 1.72 -3.48 2.16
CA VAL A 43 1.19 -2.40 1.31
C VAL A 43 -0.23 -2.74 0.88
N SER A 44 -0.45 -3.92 0.29
CA SER A 44 -1.79 -4.34 -0.15
C SER A 44 -2.79 -4.35 1.01
N THR A 45 -2.39 -4.89 2.15
CA THR A 45 -3.25 -4.96 3.32
C THR A 45 -3.64 -3.56 3.80
N THR A 46 -2.69 -2.64 3.88
CA THR A 46 -2.95 -1.27 4.33
C THR A 46 -3.81 -0.52 3.33
N VAL A 47 -3.58 -0.68 2.02
CA VAL A 47 -4.41 -0.06 0.98
C VAL A 47 -5.85 -0.52 1.11
N ARG A 48 -6.07 -1.83 1.22
CA ARG A 48 -7.43 -2.40 1.35
C ARG A 48 -8.11 -1.91 2.61
N MET A 49 -7.40 -1.89 3.73
CA MET A 49 -7.94 -1.42 5.00
C MET A 49 -8.28 0.07 4.93
N ALA A 50 -7.40 0.89 4.40
CA ALA A 50 -7.62 2.34 4.24
C ALA A 50 -8.88 2.60 3.41
N SER A 51 -9.03 1.90 2.30
CA SER A 51 -10.20 2.01 1.44
C SER A 51 -11.48 1.61 2.20
N ASN A 52 -11.43 0.50 2.92
CA ASN A 52 -12.58 0.01 3.70
C ASN A 52 -12.96 0.97 4.83
N LEU A 53 -11.98 1.70 5.38
CA LEU A 53 -12.22 2.71 6.41
C LEU A 53 -12.74 4.04 5.84
N GLY A 54 -12.83 4.16 4.52
CA GLY A 54 -13.40 5.33 3.86
C GLY A 54 -12.39 6.36 3.38
N PHE A 55 -11.10 6.08 3.51
CA PHE A 55 -10.08 6.98 2.96
C PHE A 55 -9.99 6.85 1.45
N LYS A 56 -9.68 7.95 0.77
CA LYS A 56 -9.27 7.91 -0.63
C LYS A 56 -7.79 7.54 -0.68
N VAL A 57 -7.45 6.56 -1.51
CA VAL A 57 -6.10 6.03 -1.57
C VAL A 57 -5.55 6.19 -2.98
N ILE A 58 -4.34 6.75 -3.07
CA ILE A 58 -3.51 6.71 -4.27
C ILE A 58 -2.32 5.83 -3.95
N LEU A 59 -2.08 4.83 -4.78
CA LEU A 59 -0.92 3.95 -4.67
C LEU A 59 0.05 4.28 -5.80
N ILE A 60 1.29 4.61 -5.44
CA ILE A 60 2.33 4.91 -6.43
C ILE A 60 3.00 3.59 -6.77
N GLU A 61 2.66 3.03 -7.94
CA GLU A 61 3.03 1.65 -8.24
C GLU A 61 4.53 1.45 -8.36
N ASP A 62 5.27 2.40 -8.93
CA ASP A 62 6.73 2.29 -9.07
C ASP A 62 7.50 2.77 -7.84
N ALA A 63 6.80 3.13 -6.77
CA ALA A 63 7.38 3.37 -5.45
C ALA A 63 7.00 2.26 -4.46
N THR A 64 6.56 1.12 -4.95
CA THR A 64 6.37 -0.09 -4.15
C THR A 64 7.40 -1.14 -4.55
N ILE A 65 7.75 -2.00 -3.61
CA ILE A 65 8.76 -3.04 -3.80
C ILE A 65 8.12 -4.40 -3.59
N THR A 66 8.47 -5.33 -4.49
CA THR A 66 8.02 -6.71 -4.46
C THR A 66 9.23 -7.61 -4.64
N PHE A 67 9.23 -8.75 -3.95
CA PHE A 67 10.28 -9.75 -4.07
C PHE A 67 9.69 -11.03 -4.67
N GLU A 68 10.55 -11.91 -5.18
CA GLU A 68 10.14 -13.22 -5.64
C GLU A 68 9.44 -13.99 -4.52
N ILE A 69 8.40 -14.74 -4.90
CA ILE A 69 7.65 -15.57 -3.96
C ILE A 69 7.54 -16.97 -4.55
N ALA A 70 7.66 -17.98 -3.70
CA ALA A 70 7.48 -19.36 -4.12
C ALA A 70 6.05 -19.59 -4.62
N ASP A 71 5.94 -20.25 -5.77
CA ASP A 71 4.64 -20.64 -6.30
C ASP A 71 4.09 -21.79 -5.44
N TYR A 72 2.88 -21.63 -4.93
CA TYR A 72 2.25 -22.67 -4.12
C TYR A 72 2.08 -23.98 -4.87
N PHE A 73 1.85 -23.89 -6.19
CA PHE A 73 1.49 -25.03 -7.02
C PHE A 73 2.67 -25.73 -7.70
N SER A 74 3.87 -25.22 -7.54
CA SER A 74 5.07 -25.78 -8.17
C SER A 74 6.29 -25.53 -7.28
N ASP A 75 7.46 -26.01 -7.73
CA ASP A 75 8.72 -25.74 -7.04
C ASP A 75 9.46 -24.54 -7.62
N LYS A 76 8.77 -23.73 -8.41
CA LYS A 76 9.34 -22.54 -9.05
C LYS A 76 9.08 -21.31 -8.24
N LEU A 77 9.82 -20.24 -8.56
CA LEU A 77 9.58 -18.92 -8.01
C LEU A 77 8.74 -18.09 -8.99
N LEU A 78 7.79 -17.34 -8.43
CA LEU A 78 7.09 -16.30 -9.19
C LEU A 78 7.97 -15.06 -9.19
N SER A 79 8.12 -14.41 -10.34
CA SER A 79 8.96 -13.23 -10.45
C SER A 79 8.33 -12.04 -9.74
N ALA A 80 9.18 -11.11 -9.29
CA ALA A 80 8.70 -9.86 -8.69
C ALA A 80 7.79 -9.09 -9.67
N ASP A 81 8.11 -9.09 -10.96
CA ASP A 81 7.31 -8.39 -11.97
C ASP A 81 5.92 -8.99 -12.12
N GLU A 82 5.80 -10.32 -12.12
CA GLU A 82 4.50 -10.98 -12.18
C GLU A 82 3.64 -10.65 -10.96
N ILE A 83 4.23 -10.74 -9.78
CA ILE A 83 3.54 -10.46 -8.53
C ILE A 83 3.09 -8.99 -8.49
N HIS A 84 3.97 -8.07 -8.89
CA HIS A 84 3.65 -6.65 -8.97
C HIS A 84 2.44 -6.42 -9.89
N LYS A 85 2.49 -6.97 -11.08
CA LYS A 85 1.43 -6.82 -12.07
C LYS A 85 0.08 -7.30 -11.54
N TYR A 86 0.05 -8.48 -10.93
CA TYR A 86 -1.20 -9.06 -10.45
C TYR A 86 -1.77 -8.28 -9.27
N HIS A 87 -0.92 -7.87 -8.33
CA HIS A 87 -1.39 -7.14 -7.15
C HIS A 87 -1.81 -5.72 -7.49
N ILE A 88 -1.09 -5.02 -8.35
CA ILE A 88 -1.51 -3.70 -8.83
C ILE A 88 -2.86 -3.81 -9.54
N SER A 89 -3.02 -4.80 -10.41
CA SER A 89 -4.25 -5.00 -11.15
C SER A 89 -5.44 -5.31 -10.22
N ALA A 90 -5.21 -6.09 -9.16
CA ALA A 90 -6.26 -6.43 -8.21
C ALA A 90 -6.68 -5.22 -7.34
N LEU A 91 -5.77 -4.31 -7.06
CA LEU A 91 -6.06 -3.14 -6.25
C LEU A 91 -6.68 -2.01 -7.06
N ASN A 92 -6.39 -1.94 -8.35
CA ASN A 92 -6.80 -0.82 -9.21
C ASN A 92 -8.31 -0.70 -9.27
N GLU A 93 -8.79 0.51 -9.04
CA GLU A 93 -10.22 0.89 -9.04
C GLU A 93 -11.00 0.34 -7.86
N GLU A 94 -10.79 -0.91 -7.46
CA GLU A 94 -11.52 -1.50 -6.35
C GLU A 94 -11.15 -0.84 -5.02
N PHE A 95 -9.87 -0.59 -4.80
CA PHE A 95 -9.38 -0.08 -3.51
C PHE A 95 -8.67 1.25 -3.61
N CYS A 96 -8.15 1.62 -4.77
CA CYS A 96 -7.32 2.81 -4.90
C CYS A 96 -7.21 3.26 -6.35
N GLU A 97 -6.68 4.47 -6.51
CA GLU A 97 -6.20 4.96 -7.81
C GLU A 97 -4.72 4.61 -7.93
N ILE A 98 -4.29 4.11 -9.08
CA ILE A 98 -2.89 3.76 -9.35
C ILE A 98 -2.25 4.87 -10.16
N LEU A 99 -1.12 5.38 -9.70
CA LEU A 99 -0.32 6.36 -10.44
C LEU A 99 1.14 5.93 -10.44
N SER A 100 1.88 6.36 -11.46
CA SER A 100 3.34 6.35 -11.41
C SER A 100 3.82 7.55 -10.60
N ALA A 101 5.07 7.49 -10.10
CA ALA A 101 5.66 8.63 -9.40
C ALA A 101 5.67 9.87 -10.31
N LYS A 102 5.99 9.70 -11.59
CA LYS A 102 6.02 10.79 -12.55
C LYS A 102 4.66 11.45 -12.70
N ASN A 103 3.60 10.65 -12.87
CA ASN A 103 2.26 11.19 -13.04
C ASN A 103 1.76 11.85 -11.76
N PHE A 104 2.09 11.29 -10.59
CA PHE A 104 1.74 11.89 -9.32
C PHE A 104 2.39 13.27 -9.15
N LEU A 105 3.69 13.37 -9.46
CA LEU A 105 4.43 14.63 -9.31
C LEU A 105 4.00 15.70 -10.30
N ASN A 106 3.33 15.32 -11.38
CA ASN A 106 2.86 16.24 -12.42
C ASN A 106 1.38 16.63 -12.27
N LEU A 107 0.78 16.28 -11.15
CA LEU A 107 -0.60 16.68 -10.87
C LEU A 107 -0.73 18.17 -10.57
#